data_4136cb7622e3ba12dbfb0134556022b2
#
_entry.id   4136cb7622e3ba12dbfb0134556022b2
#
_cell.length_a   1.000
_cell.length_b   1.000
_cell.length_c   1.000
_cell.angle_alpha   90.00
_cell.angle_beta   90.00
_cell.angle_gamma   90.00
#
_symmetry.space_group_name_H-M   'P 1'
#
loop_
_entity.id
_entity.type
_entity.pdbx_description
1 polymer ?
#
loop_
_entity_poly.entity_id
_entity_poly.type
_entity_poly.pdbx_seq_one_letter_code
_entity_poly.pdbx_strand_id
1 'polypeptide(L)'
;MLKKILKGTGIFLLVTIIALAAAPFLFKDKIKEMIAKTLNENVNANIAFEDVDLSLFKSFPQANVTIDKLSIINKAPFAGDTLLYAGETNVTMSVKELFKGENEAMNLESFSVVDGIVNIIFNKDGLGNFDIALKDETEKKPSDSKPFALNIQDYEVENLKFTYIDEGSKMKMVLDSINHEGKGNFAAQKLDLETKTTAKLSFDMDKMNYMNNVAISLDAILGIDLEKSKYEFKDNKALINQLPLEFNGFIQMVEAGQTYDLTFKTPTSDFKNFLGLIPAAYSGDINKVKTTGQFSVDGKVKGNLTET
;
A
#
# COMPACT_ATOMS: atom_id res chain seq x y z
N MET A 1 28.85 -37.08 32.62
CA MET A 1 27.77 -36.10 32.57
C MET A 1 27.72 -35.36 31.23
N LEU A 2 28.79 -34.73 30.78
CA LEU A 2 28.85 -33.93 29.55
C LEU A 2 28.34 -34.68 28.31
N LYS A 3 28.75 -35.95 28.08
CA LYS A 3 28.28 -36.73 26.91
C LYS A 3 26.77 -37.04 26.92
N LYS A 4 26.13 -37.13 28.10
CA LYS A 4 24.67 -37.30 28.19
C LYS A 4 23.92 -35.99 27.90
N ILE A 5 24.48 -34.86 28.34
CA ILE A 5 23.95 -33.52 28.05
C ILE A 5 24.06 -33.26 26.56
N LEU A 6 25.24 -33.49 25.93
CA LEU A 6 25.44 -33.31 24.48
C LEU A 6 24.47 -34.17 23.63
N LYS A 7 24.27 -35.46 24.05
CA LYS A 7 23.29 -36.31 23.34
C LYS A 7 21.85 -35.81 23.51
N GLY A 8 21.47 -35.35 24.73
CA GLY A 8 20.14 -34.76 24.96
C GLY A 8 19.90 -33.50 24.15
N THR A 9 20.88 -32.61 24.12
CA THR A 9 20.81 -31.39 23.32
C THR A 9 20.75 -31.68 21.81
N GLY A 10 21.52 -32.67 21.33
CA GLY A 10 21.49 -33.11 19.94
C GLY A 10 20.14 -33.73 19.53
N ILE A 11 19.54 -34.54 20.39
CA ILE A 11 18.20 -35.12 20.15
C ILE A 11 17.14 -33.99 20.16
N PHE A 12 17.19 -33.07 21.12
CA PHE A 12 16.28 -31.93 21.19
C PHE A 12 16.35 -31.06 19.93
N LEU A 13 17.57 -30.70 19.49
CA LEU A 13 17.78 -29.96 18.23
C LEU A 13 17.23 -30.72 17.03
N LEU A 14 17.47 -32.02 16.92
CA LEU A 14 16.95 -32.85 15.84
C LEU A 14 15.42 -32.88 15.83
N VAL A 15 14.80 -33.09 16.99
CA VAL A 15 13.33 -33.05 17.11
C VAL A 15 12.77 -31.68 16.75
N THR A 16 13.42 -30.61 17.17
CA THR A 16 13.03 -29.23 16.82
C THR A 16 13.11 -29.01 15.31
N ILE A 17 14.20 -29.44 14.67
CA ILE A 17 14.36 -29.31 13.20
C ILE A 17 13.28 -30.12 12.47
N ILE A 18 12.99 -31.35 12.92
CA ILE A 18 11.93 -32.19 12.32
C ILE A 18 10.56 -31.53 12.51
N ALA A 19 10.27 -30.98 13.69
CA ALA A 19 9.01 -30.28 13.96
C ALA A 19 8.86 -29.03 13.08
N LEU A 20 9.90 -28.23 12.95
CA LEU A 20 9.92 -27.06 12.05
C LEU A 20 9.76 -27.46 10.57
N ALA A 21 10.36 -28.57 10.14
CA ALA A 21 10.22 -29.08 8.78
C ALA A 21 8.81 -29.66 8.51
N ALA A 22 8.15 -30.21 9.53
CA ALA A 22 6.80 -30.77 9.41
C ALA A 22 5.69 -29.69 9.51
N ALA A 23 5.96 -28.57 10.17
CA ALA A 23 4.96 -27.54 10.43
C ALA A 23 4.29 -26.98 9.14
N PRO A 24 5.00 -26.71 8.02
CA PRO A 24 4.36 -26.30 6.78
C PRO A 24 3.25 -27.25 6.35
N PHE A 25 3.48 -28.55 6.44
CA PHE A 25 2.50 -29.57 6.02
C PHE A 25 1.28 -29.65 6.96
N LEU A 26 1.46 -29.29 8.24
CA LEU A 26 0.38 -29.33 9.23
C LEU A 26 -0.50 -28.08 9.23
N PHE A 27 0.06 -26.92 8.86
CA PHE A 27 -0.63 -25.63 8.94
C PHE A 27 -1.06 -25.07 7.59
N LYS A 28 -0.50 -25.54 6.46
CA LYS A 28 -0.81 -25.04 5.12
C LYS A 28 -2.32 -25.05 4.85
N ASP A 29 -2.98 -26.18 5.04
CA ASP A 29 -4.41 -26.33 4.76
C ASP A 29 -5.27 -25.44 5.67
N LYS A 30 -4.91 -25.35 6.96
CA LYS A 30 -5.60 -24.48 7.92
C LYS A 30 -5.50 -23.01 7.53
N ILE A 31 -4.30 -22.57 7.12
CA ILE A 31 -4.08 -21.18 6.69
C ILE A 31 -4.85 -20.90 5.40
N LYS A 32 -4.81 -21.83 4.43
CA LYS A 32 -5.53 -21.73 3.16
C LYS A 32 -7.04 -21.62 3.38
N GLU A 33 -7.62 -22.47 4.23
CA GLU A 33 -9.04 -22.43 4.58
C GLU A 33 -9.43 -21.12 5.28
N MET A 34 -8.62 -20.67 6.24
CA MET A 34 -8.85 -19.43 6.97
C MET A 34 -8.82 -18.22 6.03
N ILE A 35 -7.84 -18.12 5.13
CA ILE A 35 -7.76 -17.05 4.13
C ILE A 35 -8.99 -17.10 3.24
N ALA A 36 -9.33 -18.26 2.66
CA ALA A 36 -10.48 -18.41 1.77
C ALA A 36 -11.80 -18.04 2.46
N LYS A 37 -12.01 -18.49 3.69
CA LYS A 37 -13.21 -18.19 4.48
C LYS A 37 -13.30 -16.71 4.83
N THR A 38 -12.25 -16.15 5.42
CA THR A 38 -12.25 -14.76 5.88
C THR A 38 -12.45 -13.78 4.75
N LEU A 39 -11.82 -14.03 3.59
CA LEU A 39 -11.90 -13.12 2.46
C LEU A 39 -13.23 -13.22 1.72
N ASN A 40 -13.78 -14.42 1.53
CA ASN A 40 -15.00 -14.58 0.73
C ASN A 40 -16.31 -14.31 1.49
N GLU A 41 -16.32 -14.44 2.82
CA GLU A 41 -17.55 -14.24 3.62
C GLU A 41 -17.86 -12.76 3.90
N ASN A 42 -16.87 -11.87 3.79
CA ASN A 42 -17.01 -10.47 4.23
C ASN A 42 -17.00 -9.45 3.10
N VAL A 43 -16.81 -9.88 1.84
CA VAL A 43 -16.69 -8.95 0.72
C VAL A 43 -17.57 -9.32 -0.48
N ASN A 44 -18.07 -8.29 -1.15
CA ASN A 44 -18.80 -8.40 -2.40
C ASN A 44 -17.83 -8.42 -3.61
N ALA A 45 -16.92 -9.37 -3.61
CA ALA A 45 -15.94 -9.58 -4.68
C ALA A 45 -15.67 -11.08 -4.86
N ASN A 46 -15.01 -11.45 -5.94
CA ASN A 46 -14.50 -12.79 -6.15
C ASN A 46 -13.00 -12.76 -5.78
N ILE A 47 -12.62 -13.48 -4.72
CA ILE A 47 -11.23 -13.58 -4.31
C ILE A 47 -10.72 -14.97 -4.66
N ALA A 48 -9.57 -15.01 -5.31
CA ALA A 48 -8.88 -16.24 -5.69
C ALA A 48 -7.37 -16.10 -5.47
N PHE A 49 -6.70 -17.21 -5.26
CA PHE A 49 -5.25 -17.33 -5.21
C PHE A 49 -4.85 -18.73 -5.72
N GLU A 50 -3.60 -18.87 -6.19
CA GLU A 50 -3.12 -20.14 -6.75
C GLU A 50 -2.69 -21.09 -5.63
N ASP A 51 -1.79 -20.63 -4.78
CA ASP A 51 -1.28 -21.44 -3.66
C ASP A 51 -0.97 -20.59 -2.41
N VAL A 52 -0.76 -21.29 -1.30
CA VAL A 52 -0.32 -20.70 -0.04
C VAL A 52 0.79 -21.58 0.52
N ASP A 53 1.95 -21.01 0.77
CA ASP A 53 3.07 -21.68 1.40
C ASP A 53 3.41 -21.08 2.75
N LEU A 54 3.84 -21.94 3.68
CA LEU A 54 4.32 -21.56 5.00
C LEU A 54 5.81 -21.91 5.11
N SER A 55 6.62 -20.96 5.50
CA SER A 55 8.04 -21.17 5.81
C SER A 55 8.36 -20.72 7.23
N LEU A 56 9.02 -21.60 8.00
CA LEU A 56 9.56 -21.29 9.32
C LEU A 56 11.08 -21.05 9.28
N PHE A 57 11.71 -21.18 8.11
CA PHE A 57 13.16 -21.04 7.96
C PHE A 57 13.56 -19.70 7.36
N LYS A 58 12.73 -19.13 6.49
CA LYS A 58 13.02 -17.83 5.81
C LYS A 58 13.19 -16.69 6.81
N SER A 59 12.43 -16.69 7.91
CA SER A 59 12.33 -15.57 8.86
C SER A 59 12.42 -16.02 10.34
N PHE A 60 13.04 -17.19 10.61
CA PHE A 60 13.12 -17.72 11.99
C PHE A 60 13.64 -16.65 12.99
N PRO A 61 13.00 -16.47 14.13
CA PRO A 61 11.93 -17.25 14.79
C PRO A 61 10.49 -16.88 14.35
N GLN A 62 10.32 -16.14 13.28
CA GLN A 62 9.03 -15.77 12.71
C GLN A 62 8.58 -16.80 11.67
N ALA A 63 7.28 -16.86 11.42
CA ALA A 63 6.66 -17.60 10.32
C ALA A 63 6.42 -16.66 9.16
N ASN A 64 6.72 -17.11 7.94
CA ASN A 64 6.39 -16.41 6.71
C ASN A 64 5.33 -17.21 5.94
N VAL A 65 4.23 -16.56 5.61
CA VAL A 65 3.18 -17.09 4.73
C VAL A 65 3.30 -16.40 3.40
N THR A 66 3.49 -17.18 2.35
CA THR A 66 3.50 -16.72 0.96
C THR A 66 2.17 -17.08 0.30
N ILE A 67 1.51 -16.13 -0.34
CA ILE A 67 0.29 -16.31 -1.12
C ILE A 67 0.61 -15.98 -2.57
N ASP A 68 0.43 -16.96 -3.45
CA ASP A 68 0.73 -16.82 -4.87
C ASP A 68 -0.52 -16.41 -5.66
N LYS A 69 -0.35 -15.44 -6.54
CA LYS A 69 -1.36 -14.94 -7.50
C LYS A 69 -2.70 -14.60 -6.84
N LEU A 70 -2.63 -13.87 -5.73
CA LEU A 70 -3.83 -13.32 -5.09
C LEU A 70 -4.54 -12.35 -6.04
N SER A 71 -5.85 -12.53 -6.23
CA SER A 71 -6.67 -11.67 -7.07
C SER A 71 -7.99 -11.33 -6.39
N ILE A 72 -8.42 -10.08 -6.55
CA ILE A 72 -9.74 -9.58 -6.15
C ILE A 72 -10.40 -9.02 -7.40
N ILE A 73 -11.47 -9.69 -7.85
CA ILE A 73 -12.24 -9.31 -9.02
C ILE A 73 -13.60 -8.81 -8.56
N ASN A 74 -13.96 -7.62 -9.00
CA ASN A 74 -15.22 -6.98 -8.64
C ASN A 74 -16.45 -7.79 -9.16
N LYS A 75 -17.53 -7.73 -8.37
CA LYS A 75 -18.89 -8.04 -8.80
C LYS A 75 -19.60 -6.77 -9.30
N ALA A 76 -20.86 -6.87 -9.72
CA ALA A 76 -21.63 -5.71 -10.14
C ALA A 76 -21.60 -4.59 -9.08
N PRO A 77 -21.49 -3.28 -9.47
CA PRO A 77 -21.60 -2.76 -10.85
C PRO A 77 -20.30 -2.82 -11.68
N PHE A 78 -19.18 -3.21 -11.11
CA PHE A 78 -17.86 -3.29 -11.77
C PHE A 78 -17.47 -4.73 -12.14
N ALA A 79 -18.45 -5.55 -12.52
CA ALA A 79 -18.25 -6.98 -12.72
C ALA A 79 -17.14 -7.29 -13.75
N GLY A 80 -16.15 -8.06 -13.31
CA GLY A 80 -15.01 -8.49 -14.13
C GLY A 80 -13.79 -7.57 -14.06
N ASP A 81 -13.93 -6.37 -13.46
CA ASP A 81 -12.77 -5.50 -13.26
C ASP A 81 -11.87 -6.06 -12.14
N THR A 82 -10.57 -6.06 -12.39
CA THR A 82 -9.57 -6.42 -11.39
C THR A 82 -9.38 -5.24 -10.46
N LEU A 83 -9.82 -5.38 -9.19
CA LEU A 83 -9.53 -4.40 -8.15
C LEU A 83 -8.08 -4.52 -7.68
N LEU A 84 -7.65 -5.76 -7.39
CA LEU A 84 -6.30 -6.06 -6.91
C LEU A 84 -5.80 -7.36 -7.53
N TYR A 85 -4.53 -7.36 -7.91
CA TYR A 85 -3.75 -8.55 -8.19
C TYR A 85 -2.39 -8.42 -7.53
N ALA A 86 -1.88 -9.51 -6.97
CA ALA A 86 -0.51 -9.59 -6.46
C ALA A 86 0.10 -10.91 -6.94
N GLY A 87 1.23 -10.84 -7.63
CA GLY A 87 1.96 -12.01 -8.11
C GLY A 87 2.43 -12.86 -6.94
N GLU A 88 3.01 -12.21 -5.93
CA GLU A 88 3.38 -12.83 -4.66
C GLU A 88 3.04 -11.86 -3.52
N THR A 89 2.44 -12.38 -2.46
CA THR A 89 2.21 -11.66 -1.20
C THR A 89 2.86 -12.45 -0.07
N ASN A 90 3.79 -11.83 0.65
CA ASN A 90 4.39 -12.43 1.84
C ASN A 90 3.87 -11.72 3.08
N VAL A 91 3.53 -12.50 4.10
CA VAL A 91 3.10 -12.01 5.40
C VAL A 91 3.96 -12.67 6.47
N THR A 92 4.55 -11.85 7.32
CA THR A 92 5.39 -12.33 8.44
C THR A 92 4.66 -12.14 9.76
N MET A 93 4.75 -13.15 10.60
CA MET A 93 4.13 -13.16 11.93
C MET A 93 4.97 -14.00 12.90
N SER A 94 4.73 -13.87 14.20
CA SER A 94 5.33 -14.78 15.18
C SER A 94 4.83 -16.20 14.97
N VAL A 95 5.70 -17.20 15.11
CA VAL A 95 5.31 -18.63 15.05
C VAL A 95 4.16 -18.95 16.01
N LYS A 96 4.04 -18.25 17.14
CA LYS A 96 2.95 -18.44 18.10
C LYS A 96 1.57 -18.17 17.50
N GLU A 97 1.48 -17.30 16.49
CA GLU A 97 0.23 -16.96 15.82
C GLU A 97 -0.40 -18.17 15.12
N LEU A 98 0.42 -19.13 14.66
CA LEU A 98 -0.04 -20.38 14.02
C LEU A 98 -0.79 -21.31 14.97
N PHE A 99 -0.61 -21.15 16.27
CA PHE A 99 -1.25 -21.98 17.31
C PHE A 99 -2.51 -21.35 17.90
N LYS A 100 -2.89 -20.15 17.45
CA LYS A 100 -4.13 -19.50 17.88
C LYS A 100 -5.38 -20.23 17.41
N GLY A 101 -6.45 -20.09 18.18
CA GLY A 101 -7.78 -20.63 17.85
C GLY A 101 -8.43 -19.86 16.68
N GLU A 102 -9.48 -20.46 16.10
CA GLU A 102 -10.20 -19.87 14.94
C GLU A 102 -10.82 -18.49 15.21
N ASN A 103 -11.10 -18.18 16.49
CA ASN A 103 -11.72 -16.91 16.89
C ASN A 103 -10.71 -15.89 17.46
N GLU A 104 -9.41 -16.20 17.42
CA GLU A 104 -8.36 -15.32 17.91
C GLU A 104 -7.71 -14.57 16.76
N ALA A 105 -7.65 -13.23 16.85
CA ALA A 105 -7.00 -12.42 15.82
C ALA A 105 -5.51 -12.74 15.72
N MET A 106 -5.02 -12.98 14.49
CA MET A 106 -3.60 -13.13 14.22
C MET A 106 -2.90 -11.78 14.13
N ASN A 107 -1.76 -11.63 14.79
CA ASN A 107 -0.91 -10.46 14.67
C ASN A 107 0.02 -10.58 13.46
N LEU A 108 -0.14 -9.66 12.51
CA LEU A 108 0.75 -9.54 11.36
C LEU A 108 1.82 -8.48 11.66
N GLU A 109 3.08 -8.82 11.46
CA GLU A 109 4.23 -7.98 11.80
C GLU A 109 4.79 -7.22 10.60
N SER A 110 4.84 -7.88 9.44
CA SER A 110 5.23 -7.24 8.17
C SER A 110 4.52 -7.89 6.99
N PHE A 111 4.47 -7.17 5.87
CA PHE A 111 4.03 -7.75 4.60
C PHE A 111 4.84 -7.21 3.43
N SER A 112 4.93 -8.01 2.36
CA SER A 112 5.43 -7.55 1.07
C SER A 112 4.55 -8.01 -0.07
N VAL A 113 4.53 -7.21 -1.14
CA VAL A 113 3.81 -7.51 -2.39
C VAL A 113 4.78 -7.34 -3.55
N VAL A 114 4.84 -8.34 -4.42
CA VAL A 114 5.65 -8.32 -5.64
C VAL A 114 4.74 -8.50 -6.85
N ASP A 115 5.03 -7.76 -7.93
CA ASP A 115 4.27 -7.77 -9.18
C ASP A 115 2.77 -7.50 -8.99
N GLY A 116 2.47 -6.35 -8.38
CA GLY A 116 1.11 -5.97 -8.03
C GLY A 116 0.38 -5.14 -9.09
N ILE A 117 -0.95 -5.24 -9.12
CA ILE A 117 -1.86 -4.36 -9.85
C ILE A 117 -2.97 -3.92 -8.91
N VAL A 118 -3.22 -2.62 -8.83
CA VAL A 118 -4.37 -2.05 -8.12
C VAL A 118 -5.09 -1.09 -9.05
N ASN A 119 -6.39 -1.29 -9.24
CA ASN A 119 -7.22 -0.39 -10.04
C ASN A 119 -8.35 0.19 -9.19
N ILE A 120 -8.34 1.50 -8.99
CA ILE A 120 -9.41 2.26 -8.35
C ILE A 120 -10.21 2.95 -9.45
N ILE A 121 -11.49 2.64 -9.52
CA ILE A 121 -12.39 3.15 -10.57
C ILE A 121 -13.60 3.79 -9.91
N PHE A 122 -13.86 5.04 -10.22
CA PHE A 122 -15.13 5.71 -9.96
C PHE A 122 -15.92 5.76 -11.26
N ASN A 123 -17.15 5.27 -11.25
CA ASN A 123 -18.05 5.38 -12.38
C ASN A 123 -18.66 6.80 -12.48
N LYS A 124 -19.47 7.05 -13.49
CA LYS A 124 -20.13 8.36 -13.73
C LYS A 124 -21.10 8.74 -12.61
N ASP A 125 -21.60 7.78 -11.85
CA ASP A 125 -22.51 8.00 -10.72
C ASP A 125 -21.76 8.25 -9.41
N GLY A 126 -20.41 8.29 -9.44
CA GLY A 126 -19.56 8.49 -8.27
C GLY A 126 -19.37 7.24 -7.41
N LEU A 127 -19.82 6.05 -7.85
CA LEU A 127 -19.59 4.81 -7.13
C LEU A 127 -18.15 4.36 -7.34
N GLY A 128 -17.49 3.88 -6.27
CA GLY A 128 -16.13 3.36 -6.29
C GLY A 128 -16.10 1.83 -6.31
N ASN A 129 -15.23 1.24 -7.15
CA ASN A 129 -15.07 -0.21 -7.24
C ASN A 129 -14.44 -0.85 -5.99
N PHE A 130 -13.87 -0.04 -5.11
CA PHE A 130 -13.22 -0.47 -3.85
C PHE A 130 -14.21 -0.63 -2.69
N ASP A 131 -15.46 -0.15 -2.82
CA ASP A 131 -16.53 -0.35 -1.82
C ASP A 131 -17.10 -1.77 -1.95
N ILE A 132 -16.28 -2.74 -1.60
CA ILE A 132 -16.59 -4.17 -1.67
C ILE A 132 -17.05 -4.76 -0.34
N ALA A 133 -17.13 -3.99 0.73
CA ALA A 133 -17.64 -4.48 2.01
C ALA A 133 -19.13 -4.86 1.87
N LEU A 134 -19.50 -6.05 2.36
CA LEU A 134 -20.90 -6.42 2.45
C LEU A 134 -21.60 -5.50 3.43
N LYS A 135 -22.63 -4.77 2.97
CA LYS A 135 -23.49 -3.98 3.84
C LYS A 135 -24.44 -4.96 4.55
N ASP A 136 -24.22 -5.18 5.84
CA ASP A 136 -25.18 -5.91 6.66
C ASP A 136 -26.49 -5.10 6.73
N GLU A 137 -27.54 -5.57 6.05
CA GLU A 137 -28.89 -5.00 6.14
C GLU A 137 -29.56 -5.26 7.52
N THR A 138 -28.91 -6.02 8.36
CA THR A 138 -29.33 -6.24 9.75
C THR A 138 -28.28 -5.68 10.68
N GLU A 139 -28.71 -4.84 11.63
CA GLU A 139 -27.90 -4.34 12.76
C GLU A 139 -27.38 -5.52 13.63
N LYS A 140 -26.58 -6.39 13.06
CA LYS A 140 -25.73 -7.27 13.86
C LYS A 140 -24.62 -6.39 14.39
N LYS A 141 -24.50 -6.31 15.72
CA LYS A 141 -23.34 -5.77 16.40
C LYS A 141 -22.10 -6.24 15.67
N PRO A 142 -21.11 -5.36 15.38
CA PRO A 142 -19.86 -5.77 14.78
C PRO A 142 -19.39 -6.99 15.56
N SER A 143 -19.13 -8.10 14.86
CA SER A 143 -18.52 -9.25 15.53
C SER A 143 -17.17 -8.76 16.03
N ASP A 144 -16.94 -8.82 17.35
CA ASP A 144 -15.69 -8.36 17.98
C ASP A 144 -14.47 -9.17 17.54
N SER A 145 -14.64 -10.16 16.69
CA SER A 145 -13.56 -10.98 16.13
C SER A 145 -13.02 -10.34 14.85
N LYS A 146 -12.02 -9.47 14.98
CA LYS A 146 -11.14 -9.12 13.87
C LYS A 146 -10.27 -10.34 13.57
N PRO A 147 -10.30 -10.90 12.36
CA PRO A 147 -9.50 -12.09 12.03
C PRO A 147 -8.00 -11.80 12.07
N PHE A 148 -7.61 -10.54 11.86
CA PHE A 148 -6.23 -10.08 11.91
C PHE A 148 -6.09 -8.82 12.76
N ALA A 149 -5.05 -8.77 13.59
CA ALA A 149 -4.59 -7.56 14.24
C ALA A 149 -3.34 -7.08 13.49
N LEU A 150 -3.39 -5.85 12.99
CA LEU A 150 -2.28 -5.25 12.25
C LEU A 150 -1.28 -4.65 13.26
N ASN A 151 -0.20 -5.37 13.51
CA ASN A 151 0.95 -4.87 14.28
C ASN A 151 2.14 -4.67 13.33
N ILE A 152 1.84 -4.18 12.13
CA ILE A 152 2.82 -4.02 11.07
C ILE A 152 3.83 -2.96 11.48
N GLN A 153 5.12 -3.30 11.36
CA GLN A 153 6.25 -2.42 11.65
C GLN A 153 6.93 -1.96 10.37
N ASP A 154 6.91 -2.81 9.35
CA ASP A 154 7.47 -2.52 8.04
C ASP A 154 6.65 -3.21 6.93
N TYR A 155 6.70 -2.64 5.75
CA TYR A 155 6.13 -3.24 4.56
C TYR A 155 6.89 -2.83 3.32
N GLU A 156 6.79 -3.65 2.27
CA GLU A 156 7.45 -3.44 0.99
C GLU A 156 6.52 -3.78 -0.17
N VAL A 157 6.59 -2.97 -1.19
CA VAL A 157 5.89 -3.19 -2.46
C VAL A 157 6.91 -3.06 -3.59
N GLU A 158 7.03 -4.09 -4.39
CA GLU A 158 7.94 -4.14 -5.54
C GLU A 158 7.15 -4.32 -6.83
N ASN A 159 7.46 -3.49 -7.82
CA ASN A 159 6.88 -3.54 -9.17
C ASN A 159 5.34 -3.52 -9.19
N LEU A 160 4.71 -2.60 -8.45
CA LEU A 160 3.26 -2.45 -8.46
C LEU A 160 2.83 -1.41 -9.50
N LYS A 161 1.73 -1.70 -10.20
CA LYS A 161 1.01 -0.77 -11.05
C LYS A 161 -0.28 -0.33 -10.36
N PHE A 162 -0.41 0.96 -10.13
CA PHE A 162 -1.63 1.58 -9.60
C PHE A 162 -2.31 2.38 -10.70
N THR A 163 -3.60 2.15 -10.91
CA THR A 163 -4.43 2.91 -11.84
C THR A 163 -5.61 3.53 -11.09
N TYR A 164 -5.81 4.83 -11.25
CA TYR A 164 -6.98 5.56 -10.78
C TYR A 164 -7.73 6.09 -11.99
N ILE A 165 -9.03 5.80 -12.07
CA ILE A 165 -9.93 6.28 -13.11
C ILE A 165 -11.13 6.92 -12.44
N ASP A 166 -11.45 8.14 -12.83
CA ASP A 166 -12.70 8.82 -12.51
C ASP A 166 -13.40 9.17 -13.82
N GLU A 167 -14.47 8.43 -14.10
CA GLU A 167 -15.25 8.63 -15.34
C GLU A 167 -16.04 9.94 -15.34
N GLY A 168 -16.43 10.44 -14.15
CA GLY A 168 -17.16 11.71 -13.99
C GLY A 168 -16.31 12.88 -14.38
N SER A 169 -15.14 13.01 -13.83
CA SER A 169 -14.16 14.06 -14.14
C SER A 169 -13.31 13.77 -15.38
N LYS A 170 -13.45 12.58 -15.98
CA LYS A 170 -12.64 12.08 -17.11
C LYS A 170 -11.14 12.10 -16.80
N MET A 171 -10.82 11.73 -15.58
CA MET A 171 -9.45 11.69 -15.08
C MET A 171 -8.92 10.26 -15.07
N LYS A 172 -7.67 10.11 -15.49
CA LYS A 172 -6.93 8.86 -15.40
C LYS A 172 -5.52 9.15 -14.92
N MET A 173 -5.14 8.52 -13.82
CA MET A 173 -3.78 8.52 -13.29
C MET A 173 -3.24 7.09 -13.28
N VAL A 174 -2.01 6.92 -13.73
CA VAL A 174 -1.28 5.65 -13.67
C VAL A 174 0.05 5.90 -13.01
N LEU A 175 0.31 5.17 -11.93
CA LEU A 175 1.62 5.01 -11.34
C LEU A 175 2.12 3.61 -11.72
N ASP A 176 3.16 3.54 -12.51
CA ASP A 176 3.75 2.31 -13.01
C ASP A 176 5.09 2.04 -12.32
N SER A 177 5.46 0.76 -12.22
CA SER A 177 6.72 0.31 -11.63
C SER A 177 6.97 0.92 -10.25
N ILE A 178 5.93 0.94 -9.41
CA ILE A 178 6.03 1.44 -8.04
C ILE A 178 6.90 0.47 -7.23
N ASN A 179 7.99 1.01 -6.66
CA ASN A 179 8.69 0.39 -5.55
C ASN A 179 8.51 1.29 -4.35
N HIS A 180 7.98 0.74 -3.27
CA HIS A 180 7.59 1.50 -2.09
C HIS A 180 7.89 0.70 -0.83
N GLU A 181 8.64 1.28 0.07
CA GLU A 181 8.89 0.74 1.40
C GLU A 181 8.37 1.71 2.47
N GLY A 182 7.88 1.17 3.56
CA GLY A 182 7.41 1.97 4.68
C GLY A 182 7.71 1.32 6.02
N LYS A 183 8.01 2.16 7.01
CA LYS A 183 8.27 1.76 8.39
C LYS A 183 7.46 2.63 9.35
N GLY A 184 6.73 1.98 10.26
CA GLY A 184 5.91 2.65 11.24
C GLY A 184 5.15 1.65 12.10
N ASN A 185 4.65 2.07 13.24
CA ASN A 185 3.85 1.23 14.12
C ASN A 185 2.36 1.39 13.84
N PHE A 186 1.81 0.56 12.96
CA PHE A 186 0.40 0.60 12.56
C PHE A 186 -0.58 0.16 13.66
N ALA A 187 -0.10 -0.40 14.78
CA ALA A 187 -0.94 -0.67 15.93
C ALA A 187 -1.26 0.59 16.74
N ALA A 188 -0.49 1.66 16.54
CA ALA A 188 -0.66 2.92 17.27
C ALA A 188 -1.72 3.81 16.63
N GLN A 189 -2.50 4.50 17.45
CA GLN A 189 -3.46 5.51 16.98
C GLN A 189 -2.76 6.75 16.39
N LYS A 190 -1.53 6.99 16.82
CA LYS A 190 -0.65 8.06 16.31
C LYS A 190 0.69 7.43 15.95
N LEU A 191 1.09 7.61 14.72
CA LEU A 191 2.35 7.06 14.22
C LEU A 191 3.01 8.04 13.25
N ASP A 192 4.32 7.94 13.17
CA ASP A 192 5.09 8.47 12.05
C ASP A 192 5.42 7.31 11.12
N LEU A 193 5.08 7.46 9.84
CA LEU A 193 5.35 6.50 8.79
C LEU A 193 6.48 7.05 7.91
N GLU A 194 7.65 6.44 7.99
CA GLU A 194 8.77 6.73 7.11
C GLU A 194 8.65 5.92 5.85
N THR A 195 8.65 6.58 4.69
CA THR A 195 8.46 5.92 3.40
C THR A 195 9.48 6.35 2.37
N LYS A 196 9.79 5.42 1.45
CA LYS A 196 10.50 5.71 0.21
C LYS A 196 9.74 5.14 -0.95
N THR A 197 9.59 5.94 -1.98
CA THR A 197 8.80 5.57 -3.17
C THR A 197 9.56 5.93 -4.42
N THR A 198 9.56 5.03 -5.40
CA THR A 198 9.87 5.35 -6.79
C THR A 198 8.75 4.87 -7.69
N ALA A 199 8.42 5.63 -8.72
CA ALA A 199 7.37 5.29 -9.67
C ALA A 199 7.54 6.06 -10.99
N LYS A 200 6.70 5.71 -11.97
CA LYS A 200 6.50 6.48 -13.20
C LYS A 200 5.05 6.93 -13.27
N LEU A 201 4.83 8.24 -13.30
CA LEU A 201 3.50 8.85 -13.31
C LEU A 201 3.07 9.18 -14.74
N SER A 202 1.87 8.77 -15.10
CA SER A 202 1.12 9.28 -16.25
C SER A 202 -0.21 9.84 -15.76
N PHE A 203 -0.60 11.01 -16.27
CA PHE A 203 -1.82 11.70 -15.86
C PHE A 203 -2.52 12.33 -17.04
N ASP A 204 -3.76 11.88 -17.26
CA ASP A 204 -4.65 12.38 -18.30
C ASP A 204 -5.91 12.98 -17.66
N MET A 205 -6.40 14.10 -18.17
CA MET A 205 -7.67 14.70 -17.78
C MET A 205 -8.33 15.36 -18.98
N ASP A 206 -9.63 15.09 -19.19
CA ASP A 206 -10.45 15.62 -20.29
C ASP A 206 -9.76 15.57 -21.67
N LYS A 207 -9.20 14.40 -22.01
CA LYS A 207 -8.46 14.11 -23.26
C LYS A 207 -7.10 14.81 -23.41
N MET A 208 -6.65 15.50 -22.38
CA MET A 208 -5.33 16.12 -22.35
C MET A 208 -4.37 15.28 -21.52
N ASN A 209 -3.23 14.94 -22.10
CA ASN A 209 -2.13 14.30 -21.36
C ASN A 209 -1.28 15.38 -20.68
N TYR A 210 -1.32 15.41 -19.36
CA TYR A 210 -0.56 16.33 -18.53
C TYR A 210 0.82 15.80 -18.17
N MET A 211 0.92 14.49 -17.91
CA MET A 211 2.17 13.83 -17.60
C MET A 211 2.23 12.49 -18.32
N ASN A 212 3.36 12.16 -18.90
CA ASN A 212 3.56 10.91 -19.61
C ASN A 212 4.84 10.25 -19.14
N ASN A 213 4.67 9.19 -18.35
CA ASN A 213 5.78 8.36 -17.86
C ASN A 213 6.87 9.17 -17.12
N VAL A 214 6.44 10.15 -16.33
CA VAL A 214 7.31 11.04 -15.55
C VAL A 214 7.89 10.28 -14.37
N ALA A 215 9.21 10.19 -14.26
CA ALA A 215 9.86 9.55 -13.13
C ALA A 215 9.62 10.33 -11.83
N ILE A 216 9.22 9.63 -10.79
CA ILE A 216 9.01 10.20 -9.45
C ILE A 216 9.86 9.43 -8.45
N SER A 217 10.51 10.14 -7.53
CA SER A 217 10.99 9.59 -6.27
C SER A 217 10.50 10.46 -5.12
N LEU A 218 10.19 9.83 -3.99
CA LEU A 218 9.67 10.49 -2.80
C LEU A 218 10.24 9.83 -1.55
N ASP A 219 10.95 10.60 -0.76
CA ASP A 219 11.28 10.29 0.63
C ASP A 219 10.34 11.10 1.52
N ALA A 220 9.52 10.42 2.31
CA ALA A 220 8.47 11.07 3.08
C ALA A 220 8.38 10.56 4.51
N ILE A 221 8.05 11.46 5.43
CA ILE A 221 7.60 11.15 6.77
C ILE A 221 6.16 11.64 6.92
N LEU A 222 5.24 10.70 7.13
CA LEU A 222 3.82 10.97 7.32
C LEU A 222 3.45 10.79 8.79
N GLY A 223 3.11 11.87 9.47
CA GLY A 223 2.47 11.82 10.78
C GLY A 223 0.99 11.48 10.61
N ILE A 224 0.53 10.39 11.16
CA ILE A 224 -0.85 9.94 11.07
C ILE A 224 -1.46 9.99 12.48
N ASP A 225 -2.54 10.74 12.64
CA ASP A 225 -3.37 10.79 13.85
C ASP A 225 -4.77 10.30 13.49
N LEU A 226 -5.03 9.02 13.76
CA LEU A 226 -6.31 8.38 13.41
C LEU A 226 -7.48 8.93 14.25
N GLU A 227 -7.25 9.37 15.49
CA GLU A 227 -8.28 9.95 16.34
C GLU A 227 -8.81 11.27 15.78
N LYS A 228 -7.91 12.06 15.17
CA LYS A 228 -8.23 13.36 14.59
C LYS A 228 -8.41 13.32 13.08
N SER A 229 -8.24 12.15 12.46
CA SER A 229 -8.21 11.99 11.01
C SER A 229 -7.27 13.00 10.33
N LYS A 230 -6.10 13.24 10.97
CA LYS A 230 -5.10 14.22 10.51
C LYS A 230 -3.89 13.51 9.93
N TYR A 231 -3.46 13.96 8.76
CA TYR A 231 -2.30 13.47 8.03
C TYR A 231 -1.31 14.63 7.87
N GLU A 232 -0.17 14.52 8.51
CA GLU A 232 0.87 15.55 8.54
C GLU A 232 2.06 15.14 7.67
N PHE A 233 2.44 16.01 6.75
CA PHE A 233 3.60 15.83 5.90
C PHE A 233 4.81 16.48 6.57
N LYS A 234 5.83 15.68 6.94
CA LYS A 234 7.01 16.11 7.68
C LYS A 234 8.26 15.88 6.83
N ASP A 235 8.98 16.95 6.51
CA ASP A 235 10.28 16.88 5.79
C ASP A 235 10.26 16.02 4.51
N ASN A 236 9.20 16.16 3.72
CA ASN A 236 9.03 15.38 2.50
C ASN A 236 9.83 15.95 1.35
N LYS A 237 10.58 15.08 0.65
CA LYS A 237 11.43 15.41 -0.48
C LYS A 237 11.08 14.54 -1.67
N ALA A 238 10.73 15.20 -2.77
CA ALA A 238 10.42 14.53 -4.02
C ALA A 238 11.34 14.98 -5.15
N LEU A 239 11.53 14.11 -6.14
CA LEU A 239 12.00 14.46 -7.45
C LEU A 239 10.93 14.11 -8.46
N ILE A 240 10.56 15.07 -9.30
CA ILE A 240 9.65 14.87 -10.43
C ILE A 240 10.48 15.03 -11.70
N ASN A 241 10.86 13.94 -12.35
CA ASN A 241 12.01 13.86 -13.25
C ASN A 241 13.29 14.36 -12.55
N GLN A 242 13.72 15.58 -12.87
CA GLN A 242 14.88 16.24 -12.26
C GLN A 242 14.51 17.47 -11.43
N LEU A 243 13.20 17.78 -11.30
CA LEU A 243 12.74 18.92 -10.53
C LEU A 243 12.58 18.51 -9.06
N PRO A 244 13.40 19.06 -8.13
CA PRO A 244 13.24 18.80 -6.72
C PRO A 244 12.03 19.55 -6.16
N LEU A 245 11.29 18.91 -5.27
CA LEU A 245 10.15 19.46 -4.55
C LEU A 245 10.22 19.05 -3.08
N GLU A 246 10.22 20.03 -2.20
CA GLU A 246 10.07 19.82 -0.76
C GLU A 246 8.67 20.29 -0.36
N PHE A 247 7.98 19.54 0.49
CA PHE A 247 6.66 19.93 0.97
C PHE A 247 6.40 19.48 2.39
N ASN A 248 5.62 20.30 3.12
CA ASN A 248 5.27 20.11 4.51
C ASN A 248 3.85 20.61 4.75
N GLY A 249 3.27 20.23 5.89
CA GLY A 249 1.96 20.70 6.28
C GLY A 249 1.03 19.55 6.64
N PHE A 250 -0.28 19.76 6.51
CA PHE A 250 -1.24 18.71 6.85
C PHE A 250 -2.51 18.79 6.01
N ILE A 251 -3.19 17.65 5.97
CA ILE A 251 -4.60 17.50 5.57
C ILE A 251 -5.32 16.87 6.75
N GLN A 252 -6.50 17.41 7.10
CA GLN A 252 -7.34 16.87 8.14
C GLN A 252 -8.77 16.71 7.61
N MET A 253 -9.31 15.50 7.76
CA MET A 253 -10.72 15.25 7.50
C MET A 253 -11.54 15.80 8.64
N VAL A 254 -12.60 16.54 8.33
CA VAL A 254 -13.55 17.12 9.27
C VAL A 254 -14.97 16.78 8.82
N GLU A 255 -15.96 16.91 9.67
CA GLU A 255 -17.35 16.54 9.39
C GLU A 255 -17.91 17.17 8.10
N ALA A 256 -17.48 18.37 7.75
CA ALA A 256 -17.93 19.11 6.56
C ALA A 256 -16.95 19.02 5.37
N GLY A 257 -16.01 18.08 5.34
CA GLY A 257 -15.05 17.94 4.26
C GLY A 257 -13.59 17.89 4.72
N GLN A 258 -12.73 18.74 4.19
CA GLN A 258 -11.29 18.71 4.45
C GLN A 258 -10.73 20.08 4.78
N THR A 259 -9.82 20.13 5.75
CA THR A 259 -8.99 21.31 6.02
C THR A 259 -7.55 20.99 5.65
N TYR A 260 -6.86 21.92 5.00
CA TYR A 260 -5.46 21.74 4.61
C TYR A 260 -4.65 23.02 4.83
N ASP A 261 -3.40 22.86 5.18
CA ASP A 261 -2.37 23.91 5.26
C ASP A 261 -1.05 23.28 4.77
N LEU A 262 -0.69 23.53 3.53
CA LEU A 262 0.44 22.93 2.85
C LEU A 262 1.41 24.02 2.39
N THR A 263 2.69 23.78 2.61
CA THR A 263 3.78 24.57 2.05
C THR A 263 4.59 23.69 1.12
N PHE A 264 5.05 24.26 0.02
CA PHE A 264 5.93 23.60 -0.92
C PHE A 264 7.04 24.52 -1.38
N LYS A 265 8.17 23.95 -1.67
CA LYS A 265 9.36 24.65 -2.10
C LYS A 265 10.07 23.86 -3.19
N THR A 266 10.42 24.50 -4.26
CA THR A 266 11.38 23.98 -5.21
C THR A 266 12.72 24.62 -4.88
N PRO A 267 13.70 23.85 -4.35
CA PRO A 267 15.07 24.33 -4.19
C PRO A 267 15.63 24.83 -5.51
N THR A 268 16.66 25.66 -5.47
CA THR A 268 17.29 26.19 -6.69
C THR A 268 17.58 25.07 -7.69
N SER A 269 16.98 25.17 -8.85
CA SER A 269 17.04 24.19 -9.94
C SER A 269 17.21 24.87 -11.27
N ASP A 270 17.77 24.16 -12.25
CA ASP A 270 17.85 24.64 -13.61
C ASP A 270 16.44 24.78 -14.20
N PHE A 271 16.18 25.90 -14.88
CA PHE A 271 14.88 26.21 -15.49
C PHE A 271 14.47 25.12 -16.51
N LYS A 272 15.43 24.46 -17.12
CA LYS A 272 15.21 23.30 -18.00
C LYS A 272 14.42 22.17 -17.32
N ASN A 273 14.63 21.94 -16.03
CA ASN A 273 13.95 20.86 -15.28
C ASN A 273 12.44 21.14 -15.14
N PHE A 274 12.07 22.41 -14.97
CA PHE A 274 10.67 22.84 -14.99
C PHE A 274 10.03 22.66 -16.37
N LEU A 275 10.73 23.06 -17.43
CA LEU A 275 10.21 22.92 -18.79
C LEU A 275 9.93 21.46 -19.16
N GLY A 276 10.71 20.52 -18.64
CA GLY A 276 10.51 19.08 -18.84
C GLY A 276 9.22 18.52 -18.24
N LEU A 277 8.49 19.30 -17.42
CA LEU A 277 7.20 18.93 -16.85
C LEU A 277 6.01 19.54 -17.61
N ILE A 278 6.24 20.44 -18.57
CA ILE A 278 5.17 21.04 -19.33
C ILE A 278 4.54 19.99 -20.26
N PRO A 279 3.21 19.81 -20.22
CA PRO A 279 2.52 18.83 -21.03
C PRO A 279 2.85 18.97 -22.53
N ALA A 280 2.95 17.84 -23.22
CA ALA A 280 3.28 17.78 -24.64
C ALA A 280 2.35 18.66 -25.51
N ALA A 281 1.08 18.78 -25.11
CA ALA A 281 0.09 19.65 -25.78
C ALA A 281 0.50 21.11 -25.81
N TYR A 282 1.31 21.58 -24.84
CA TYR A 282 1.81 22.95 -24.76
C TYR A 282 3.30 23.06 -25.08
N SER A 283 3.98 21.94 -25.29
CA SER A 283 5.45 21.90 -25.43
C SER A 283 5.95 21.98 -26.88
N GLY A 284 5.09 22.20 -27.89
CA GLY A 284 5.41 22.02 -29.30
C GLY A 284 6.72 22.65 -29.78
N ASP A 285 7.12 23.78 -29.24
CA ASP A 285 8.40 24.42 -29.48
C ASP A 285 9.33 24.48 -28.26
N ILE A 286 8.86 24.13 -27.10
CA ILE A 286 9.63 24.19 -25.82
C ILE A 286 10.87 23.31 -25.88
N ASN A 287 10.79 22.14 -26.50
CA ASN A 287 11.92 21.25 -26.69
C ASN A 287 13.07 21.85 -27.53
N LYS A 288 12.79 22.92 -28.29
CA LYS A 288 13.79 23.66 -29.09
C LYS A 288 14.37 24.84 -28.32
N VAL A 289 13.75 25.22 -27.18
CA VAL A 289 14.16 26.39 -26.39
C VAL A 289 15.43 26.05 -25.61
N LYS A 290 16.48 26.75 -25.87
CA LYS A 290 17.70 26.71 -25.05
C LYS A 290 17.50 27.65 -23.88
N THR A 291 17.38 27.08 -22.68
CA THR A 291 17.26 27.87 -21.46
C THR A 291 18.57 27.86 -20.69
N THR A 292 18.89 28.98 -20.09
CA THR A 292 19.96 29.15 -19.12
C THR A 292 19.40 29.87 -17.90
N GLY A 293 19.93 29.56 -16.74
CA GLY A 293 19.54 30.15 -15.48
C GLY A 293 18.84 29.20 -14.56
N GLN A 294 18.73 29.62 -13.33
CA GLN A 294 18.17 28.86 -12.22
C GLN A 294 16.92 29.58 -11.71
N PHE A 295 16.04 28.81 -11.07
CA PHE A 295 14.85 29.33 -10.41
C PHE A 295 14.61 28.61 -9.09
N SER A 296 13.82 29.22 -8.23
CA SER A 296 13.24 28.63 -7.05
C SER A 296 11.80 29.08 -6.91
N VAL A 297 10.96 28.24 -6.33
CA VAL A 297 9.56 28.56 -6.05
C VAL A 297 9.27 28.19 -4.60
N ASP A 298 8.64 29.12 -3.89
CA ASP A 298 8.06 28.87 -2.56
C ASP A 298 6.56 29.17 -2.67
N GLY A 299 5.75 28.27 -2.15
CA GLY A 299 4.31 28.39 -2.20
C GLY A 299 3.63 27.87 -0.93
N LYS A 300 2.43 28.39 -0.71
CA LYS A 300 1.55 27.96 0.36
C LYS A 300 0.12 27.83 -0.14
N VAL A 301 -0.51 26.72 0.21
CA VAL A 301 -1.94 26.49 -0.05
C VAL A 301 -2.61 26.20 1.27
N LYS A 302 -3.64 26.99 1.61
CA LYS A 302 -4.40 26.83 2.85
C LYS A 302 -5.88 27.04 2.57
N GLY A 303 -6.71 26.18 3.10
CA GLY A 303 -8.16 26.31 2.92
C GLY A 303 -8.97 25.17 3.54
N ASN A 304 -10.26 25.25 3.27
CA ASN A 304 -11.23 24.22 3.58
C ASN A 304 -11.93 23.82 2.28
N LEU A 305 -12.02 22.54 2.01
CA LEU A 305 -12.85 21.98 0.95
C LEU A 305 -14.10 21.41 1.64
N THR A 306 -15.25 22.01 1.39
CA THR A 306 -16.53 21.51 1.92
C THR A 306 -17.24 20.70 0.85
N GLU A 307 -17.77 19.54 1.21
CA GLU A 307 -18.70 18.80 0.37
C GLU A 307 -20.02 19.59 0.31
N THR A 308 -20.45 19.96 -0.88
CA THR A 308 -21.73 20.66 -1.12
C THR A 308 -22.80 19.68 -1.53
#